data_a092cfc203d9649fba1004a40f8615db
#
_entry.id   a092cfc203d9649fba1004a40f8615db
#
_cell.length_a   1.000
_cell.length_b   1.000
_cell.length_c   1.000
_cell.angle_alpha   90.00
_cell.angle_beta   90.00
_cell.angle_gamma   90.00
#
_symmetry.space_group_name_H-M   'P 1'
#
loop_
_entity.id
_entity.type
_entity.pdbx_description
1 polymer ?
#
loop_
_entity_poly.entity_id
_entity_poly.type
_entity_poly.pdbx_seq_one_letter_code
_entity_poly.pdbx_strand_id
1 'polypeptide(L)'
;MTPDRIGVDANFDSFANGEILLNKKKHHLPAMGWNSWNAFGSGNTEKLTITMADRFIELGLKDIGYEYIVLDDGCYKDTRVDGKLSNDEVKFPNGFSYLSKYIHDLGLKFGMYNDIGTNLCAGAEVGTCGHEDEDAKRYIEWGVDFLKVDNCYYLWDNATFSNAENARYTFAPNIKSVRIGKQEFKCSDIGKADNIRITGERASLEEDYVTGLGTFDGTGPDASPVGLRSSELVIDFESEEDTEVMVSVEYASAKKEGQGEWLQIAVGREIFYDDFLEATPSEKTFIRSKEIKISVKQGKNTLRLMNHRRQENTLNSYARLLKELNKANPNHDIIYSACEWGKTHPQNWAYKVCDSWRILNDITFRVGSNGDAGHGAWIDDYTTSVTTQYNKAVIMDEFAGLDKGWNDPDMMMIGMDGLDMTQNKTHMTMWCMMNSPLMLGLDLRRVYMGGEIYNIIANKDIISLNQDSLGIQAKRVFSTLAKEKPDKEYIRDIDRVDILCKPLSGNRFALSFINVSCGDKNEKYSISIGDLKKYFNDRIPEGKSYTVKDVWTGETSENTTGNFEVNGLKACDNVTLIVTPGE
;
A
#
# COMPACT_ATOMS: atom_id res chain seq x y z
N MET A 1 -13.44 16.66 18.29
CA MET A 1 -13.86 15.42 18.98
C MET A 1 -12.80 15.04 20.00
N THR A 2 -13.20 14.53 21.16
CA THR A 2 -12.23 14.04 22.14
C THR A 2 -11.66 12.68 21.71
N PRO A 3 -10.43 12.34 22.09
CA PRO A 3 -9.84 11.03 21.86
C PRO A 3 -10.74 9.85 22.21
N ASP A 4 -11.47 9.95 23.31
CA ASP A 4 -12.41 8.91 23.79
C ASP A 4 -13.54 8.62 22.79
N ARG A 5 -13.91 9.59 21.98
CA ARG A 5 -14.96 9.41 20.98
C ARG A 5 -14.45 8.82 19.66
N ILE A 6 -13.17 9.00 19.37
CA ILE A 6 -12.51 8.38 18.23
C ILE A 6 -12.18 6.93 18.56
N GLY A 7 -12.30 6.60 19.84
CA GLY A 7 -12.26 5.28 20.36
C GLY A 7 -11.02 4.53 19.93
N VAL A 8 -9.93 4.99 20.36
CA VAL A 8 -8.87 4.06 20.66
C VAL A 8 -9.43 3.17 21.75
N ASP A 9 -10.18 2.17 21.34
CA ASP A 9 -10.65 1.15 22.24
C ASP A 9 -9.43 0.31 22.57
N ALA A 10 -8.91 0.48 23.78
CA ALA A 10 -7.78 -0.31 24.27
C ALA A 10 -8.06 -1.83 24.27
N ASN A 11 -9.33 -2.20 24.15
CA ASN A 11 -9.79 -3.58 24.04
C ASN A 11 -10.01 -4.02 22.58
N PHE A 12 -9.80 -3.15 21.61
CA PHE A 12 -9.81 -3.56 20.21
C PHE A 12 -8.52 -4.32 19.93
N ASP A 13 -8.64 -5.47 19.25
CA ASP A 13 -7.48 -6.33 18.96
C ASP A 13 -6.34 -5.52 18.37
N SER A 14 -5.30 -5.33 19.17
CA SER A 14 -4.15 -4.55 18.77
C SER A 14 -3.36 -5.27 17.69
N PHE A 15 -2.56 -4.50 16.97
CA PHE A 15 -1.60 -5.04 16.01
C PHE A 15 -0.66 -6.06 16.67
N ALA A 16 -0.26 -5.84 17.92
CA ALA A 16 0.60 -6.73 18.67
C ALA A 16 -0.15 -7.98 19.19
N ASN A 17 -1.41 -7.88 19.55
CA ASN A 17 -2.22 -8.98 20.10
C ASN A 17 -2.90 -9.84 19.02
N GLY A 18 -3.07 -9.33 17.82
CA GLY A 18 -3.15 -10.16 16.61
C GLY A 18 -4.48 -10.74 16.19
N GLU A 19 -5.60 -10.53 16.87
CA GLU A 19 -6.91 -10.93 16.35
C GLU A 19 -7.82 -9.74 16.15
N ILE A 20 -7.51 -8.98 15.14
CA ILE A 20 -8.41 -7.97 14.62
C ILE A 20 -9.50 -8.63 13.79
N LEU A 21 -10.62 -7.97 13.67
CA LEU A 21 -11.67 -8.35 12.74
C LEU A 21 -11.05 -8.53 11.34
N LEU A 22 -10.90 -9.78 10.94
CA LEU A 22 -10.33 -10.09 9.64
C LEU A 22 -11.37 -9.87 8.55
N ASN A 23 -10.92 -9.35 7.43
CA ASN A 23 -11.65 -9.48 6.18
C ASN A 23 -11.67 -10.96 5.80
N LYS A 24 -12.75 -11.67 6.12
CA LYS A 24 -12.92 -13.11 5.84
C LYS A 24 -13.32 -13.41 4.41
N LYS A 25 -13.41 -12.40 3.57
CA LYS A 25 -13.78 -12.55 2.17
C LYS A 25 -12.67 -13.26 1.40
N LYS A 26 -13.05 -13.90 0.32
CA LYS A 26 -12.08 -14.30 -0.69
C LYS A 26 -11.36 -13.04 -1.17
N HIS A 27 -10.05 -13.07 -1.17
CA HIS A 27 -9.29 -12.03 -1.80
C HIS A 27 -9.54 -12.08 -3.30
N HIS A 28 -9.93 -10.93 -3.85
CA HIS A 28 -10.13 -10.75 -5.27
C HIS A 28 -8.78 -10.57 -5.96
N LEU A 29 -8.73 -10.81 -7.25
CA LEU A 29 -7.68 -10.27 -8.11
C LEU A 29 -7.69 -8.74 -8.04
N PRO A 30 -6.60 -8.06 -8.41
CA PRO A 30 -6.56 -6.61 -8.37
C PRO A 30 -7.76 -5.98 -9.08
N ALA A 31 -8.39 -4.99 -8.44
CA ALA A 31 -9.54 -4.32 -9.03
C ALA A 31 -9.16 -3.57 -10.30
N MET A 32 -10.07 -3.57 -11.28
CA MET A 32 -9.93 -2.83 -12.53
C MET A 32 -11.11 -1.90 -12.72
N GLY A 33 -10.85 -0.62 -12.96
CA GLY A 33 -11.92 0.35 -13.08
C GLY A 33 -11.44 1.75 -13.46
N TRP A 34 -12.26 2.74 -13.11
CA TRP A 34 -12.00 4.15 -13.28
C TRP A 34 -12.35 4.89 -11.99
N ASN A 35 -11.53 5.89 -11.66
CA ASN A 35 -11.76 6.78 -10.53
C ASN A 35 -11.75 8.24 -11.01
N SER A 36 -12.65 9.05 -10.48
CA SER A 36 -12.91 10.41 -10.96
C SER A 36 -11.84 11.44 -10.62
N TRP A 37 -10.95 11.17 -9.64
CA TRP A 37 -10.10 12.20 -9.06
C TRP A 37 -9.11 12.80 -10.06
N ASN A 38 -8.30 11.98 -10.71
CA ASN A 38 -7.24 12.52 -11.57
C ASN A 38 -7.78 13.27 -12.79
N ALA A 39 -8.94 12.86 -13.32
CA ALA A 39 -9.57 13.53 -14.46
C ALA A 39 -10.32 14.82 -14.07
N PHE A 40 -11.00 14.83 -12.91
CA PHE A 40 -11.97 15.90 -12.61
C PHE A 40 -11.83 16.51 -11.22
N GLY A 41 -10.98 15.95 -10.35
CA GLY A 41 -10.86 16.38 -8.97
C GLY A 41 -12.21 16.43 -8.26
N SER A 42 -12.39 17.40 -7.37
CA SER A 42 -13.67 17.65 -6.70
C SER A 42 -14.75 18.22 -7.63
N GLY A 43 -14.44 18.50 -8.89
CA GLY A 43 -15.37 19.01 -9.91
C GLY A 43 -16.18 17.93 -10.62
N ASN A 44 -16.04 16.63 -10.26
CA ASN A 44 -16.83 15.55 -10.84
C ASN A 44 -18.33 15.76 -10.58
N THR A 45 -19.15 15.29 -11.52
CA THR A 45 -20.61 15.42 -11.47
C THR A 45 -21.29 14.14 -11.91
N GLU A 46 -22.58 13.98 -11.59
CA GLU A 46 -23.42 12.87 -12.07
C GLU A 46 -23.34 12.71 -13.60
N LYS A 47 -23.46 13.84 -14.33
CA LYS A 47 -23.37 13.83 -15.79
C LYS A 47 -22.01 13.35 -16.31
N LEU A 48 -20.90 13.81 -15.70
CA LEU A 48 -19.56 13.34 -16.08
C LEU A 48 -19.39 11.87 -15.78
N THR A 49 -19.85 11.40 -14.61
CA THR A 49 -19.75 10.00 -14.21
C THR A 49 -20.56 9.09 -15.15
N ILE A 50 -21.79 9.47 -15.50
CA ILE A 50 -22.60 8.77 -16.49
C ILE A 50 -21.87 8.71 -17.84
N THR A 51 -21.31 9.84 -18.28
CA THR A 51 -20.54 9.87 -19.54
C THR A 51 -19.35 8.91 -19.48
N MET A 52 -18.64 8.81 -18.36
CA MET A 52 -17.53 7.83 -18.23
C MET A 52 -18.04 6.39 -18.26
N ALA A 53 -19.14 6.07 -17.58
CA ALA A 53 -19.75 4.76 -17.60
C ALA A 53 -20.21 4.36 -19.04
N ASP A 54 -20.83 5.28 -19.77
CA ASP A 54 -21.20 5.04 -21.17
C ASP A 54 -19.96 4.79 -22.04
N ARG A 55 -18.90 5.59 -21.86
CA ARG A 55 -17.62 5.38 -22.57
C ARG A 55 -16.98 4.02 -22.25
N PHE A 56 -17.12 3.50 -21.03
CA PHE A 56 -16.67 2.14 -20.71
C PHE A 56 -17.32 1.09 -21.61
N ILE A 57 -18.63 1.21 -21.83
CA ILE A 57 -19.37 0.28 -22.67
C ILE A 57 -19.01 0.49 -24.15
N GLU A 58 -19.00 1.72 -24.63
CA GLU A 58 -18.68 2.06 -26.01
C GLU A 58 -17.26 1.60 -26.41
N LEU A 59 -16.30 1.69 -25.49
CA LEU A 59 -14.92 1.23 -25.70
C LEU A 59 -14.74 -0.27 -25.44
N GLY A 60 -15.77 -1.00 -25.01
CA GLY A 60 -15.68 -2.43 -24.70
C GLY A 60 -14.76 -2.74 -23.50
N LEU A 61 -14.47 -1.77 -22.64
CA LEU A 61 -13.57 -1.95 -21.48
C LEU A 61 -14.13 -2.96 -20.47
N LYS A 62 -15.45 -3.01 -20.32
CA LYS A 62 -16.12 -4.02 -19.50
C LYS A 62 -15.77 -5.45 -19.93
N ASP A 63 -15.77 -5.73 -21.24
CA ASP A 63 -15.48 -7.06 -21.78
C ASP A 63 -13.98 -7.46 -21.64
N ILE A 64 -13.16 -6.49 -21.27
CA ILE A 64 -11.73 -6.66 -20.99
C ILE A 64 -11.49 -6.94 -19.50
N GLY A 65 -12.45 -6.59 -18.63
CA GLY A 65 -12.39 -6.83 -17.19
C GLY A 65 -12.41 -5.58 -16.33
N TYR A 66 -12.50 -4.38 -16.90
CA TYR A 66 -12.73 -3.17 -16.12
C TYR A 66 -14.19 -3.11 -15.68
N GLU A 67 -14.43 -3.08 -14.37
CA GLU A 67 -15.78 -3.21 -13.83
C GLU A 67 -16.24 -2.02 -12.99
N TYR A 68 -15.30 -1.31 -12.33
CA TYR A 68 -15.65 -0.31 -11.31
C TYR A 68 -15.68 1.10 -11.87
N ILE A 69 -16.73 1.86 -11.52
CA ILE A 69 -16.83 3.31 -11.71
C ILE A 69 -16.87 3.94 -10.33
N VAL A 70 -15.78 4.59 -9.92
CA VAL A 70 -15.56 5.07 -8.56
C VAL A 70 -15.63 6.60 -8.50
N LEU A 71 -16.54 7.12 -7.67
CA LEU A 71 -16.53 8.53 -7.27
C LEU A 71 -15.45 8.74 -6.21
N ASP A 72 -14.61 9.74 -6.41
CA ASP A 72 -13.65 10.21 -5.43
C ASP A 72 -14.20 11.39 -4.62
N ASP A 73 -13.37 12.15 -3.92
CA ASP A 73 -13.74 13.29 -3.08
C ASP A 73 -14.51 14.38 -3.87
N GLY A 74 -15.33 15.14 -3.14
CA GLY A 74 -16.10 16.25 -3.68
C GLY A 74 -17.52 15.89 -4.17
N CYS A 75 -18.04 14.70 -3.85
CA CYS A 75 -19.39 14.29 -4.27
C CYS A 75 -20.48 14.52 -3.19
N TYR A 76 -20.09 14.73 -1.95
CA TYR A 76 -21.03 14.95 -0.84
C TYR A 76 -21.29 16.44 -0.60
N LYS A 77 -22.33 16.75 0.18
CA LYS A 77 -22.48 18.06 0.85
C LYS A 77 -21.33 18.28 1.81
N ASP A 78 -20.98 19.51 2.07
CA ASP A 78 -19.88 19.87 2.98
C ASP A 78 -20.14 19.45 4.43
N THR A 79 -21.39 19.24 4.81
CA THR A 79 -21.81 18.81 6.14
C THR A 79 -22.90 17.74 6.06
N ARG A 80 -23.03 16.94 7.10
CA ARG A 80 -24.07 15.91 7.24
C ARG A 80 -25.46 16.55 7.36
N VAL A 81 -26.45 15.93 6.74
CA VAL A 81 -27.87 16.31 6.87
C VAL A 81 -28.54 15.33 7.83
N ASP A 82 -29.07 15.82 8.93
CA ASP A 82 -29.66 15.00 10.02
C ASP A 82 -28.71 13.85 10.46
N GLY A 83 -27.40 14.16 10.54
CA GLY A 83 -26.35 13.21 10.91
C GLY A 83 -25.91 12.24 9.81
N LYS A 84 -26.49 12.31 8.62
CA LYS A 84 -26.28 11.36 7.53
C LYS A 84 -25.49 11.95 6.37
N LEU A 85 -24.73 11.10 5.68
CA LEU A 85 -24.13 11.43 4.40
C LEU A 85 -25.21 11.80 3.38
N SER A 86 -24.96 12.82 2.60
CA SER A 86 -25.88 13.28 1.53
C SER A 86 -25.08 13.74 0.31
N ASN A 87 -25.61 13.48 -0.87
CA ASN A 87 -25.03 13.97 -2.12
C ASN A 87 -25.08 15.49 -2.22
N ASP A 88 -24.09 16.09 -2.90
CA ASP A 88 -24.19 17.45 -3.40
C ASP A 88 -25.30 17.51 -4.46
N GLU A 89 -26.42 18.19 -4.17
CA GLU A 89 -27.61 18.23 -5.04
C GLU A 89 -27.39 18.99 -6.34
N VAL A 90 -26.38 19.86 -6.39
CA VAL A 90 -26.01 20.58 -7.62
C VAL A 90 -25.23 19.68 -8.56
N LYS A 91 -24.28 18.92 -8.03
CA LYS A 91 -23.43 18.02 -8.81
C LYS A 91 -24.12 16.70 -9.12
N PHE A 92 -24.92 16.17 -8.18
CA PHE A 92 -25.60 14.87 -8.26
C PHE A 92 -27.10 15.04 -7.98
N PRO A 93 -27.86 15.68 -8.88
CA PRO A 93 -29.25 16.08 -8.61
C PRO A 93 -30.21 14.89 -8.41
N ASN A 94 -29.94 13.72 -8.98
CA ASN A 94 -30.77 12.54 -8.81
C ASN A 94 -30.32 11.62 -7.66
N GLY A 95 -29.19 11.94 -7.02
CA GLY A 95 -28.63 11.22 -5.89
C GLY A 95 -27.91 9.91 -6.26
N PHE A 96 -27.22 9.34 -5.25
CA PHE A 96 -26.32 8.20 -5.49
C PHE A 96 -27.06 6.90 -5.78
N SER A 97 -28.26 6.68 -5.25
CA SER A 97 -29.05 5.47 -5.59
C SER A 97 -29.44 5.43 -7.06
N TYR A 98 -29.76 6.61 -7.65
CA TYR A 98 -30.05 6.70 -9.08
C TYR A 98 -28.80 6.41 -9.91
N LEU A 99 -27.67 7.04 -9.56
CA LEU A 99 -26.40 6.88 -10.27
C LEU A 99 -25.89 5.43 -10.19
N SER A 100 -25.92 4.84 -8.99
CA SER A 100 -25.57 3.43 -8.79
C SER A 100 -26.42 2.50 -9.63
N LYS A 101 -27.74 2.70 -9.61
CA LYS A 101 -28.63 1.91 -10.44
C LYS A 101 -28.31 2.04 -11.94
N TYR A 102 -28.01 3.25 -12.42
CA TYR A 102 -27.61 3.47 -13.81
C TYR A 102 -26.37 2.65 -14.17
N ILE A 103 -25.34 2.70 -13.32
CA ILE A 103 -24.07 1.98 -13.50
C ILE A 103 -24.32 0.45 -13.46
N HIS A 104 -25.13 -0.02 -12.52
CA HIS A 104 -25.51 -1.45 -12.43
C HIS A 104 -26.32 -1.93 -13.64
N ASP A 105 -27.21 -1.11 -14.17
CA ASP A 105 -27.99 -1.44 -15.38
C ASP A 105 -27.08 -1.64 -16.61
N LEU A 106 -25.90 -0.99 -16.66
CA LEU A 106 -24.84 -1.25 -17.64
C LEU A 106 -24.03 -2.53 -17.35
N GLY A 107 -24.28 -3.16 -16.19
CA GLY A 107 -23.54 -4.32 -15.68
C GLY A 107 -22.14 -3.98 -15.19
N LEU A 108 -21.92 -2.72 -14.80
CA LEU A 108 -20.74 -2.22 -14.10
C LEU A 108 -21.00 -2.19 -12.59
N LYS A 109 -19.98 -1.87 -11.81
CA LYS A 109 -20.01 -1.77 -10.35
C LYS A 109 -19.78 -0.34 -9.90
N PHE A 110 -20.45 0.08 -8.85
CA PHE A 110 -20.43 1.45 -8.34
C PHE A 110 -19.50 1.58 -7.13
N GLY A 111 -18.61 2.57 -7.15
CA GLY A 111 -17.70 2.86 -6.06
C GLY A 111 -17.86 4.26 -5.49
N MET A 112 -17.49 4.40 -4.20
CA MET A 112 -17.54 5.65 -3.46
C MET A 112 -16.23 5.90 -2.73
N TYR A 113 -16.10 7.09 -2.17
CA TYR A 113 -14.96 7.56 -1.39
C TYR A 113 -15.41 8.07 -0.02
N ASN A 114 -14.54 7.92 0.98
CA ASN A 114 -14.64 8.64 2.25
C ASN A 114 -13.26 8.71 2.93
N ASP A 115 -13.23 9.11 4.21
CA ASP A 115 -12.04 9.26 5.03
C ASP A 115 -12.29 8.69 6.44
N ILE A 116 -11.29 8.05 7.05
CA ILE A 116 -11.40 7.54 8.44
C ILE A 116 -11.40 8.67 9.48
N GLY A 117 -11.07 9.89 9.09
CA GLY A 117 -11.04 11.07 9.94
C GLY A 117 -12.39 11.76 10.07
N THR A 118 -12.33 13.01 10.50
CA THR A 118 -13.52 13.86 10.68
C THR A 118 -13.96 14.56 9.41
N ASN A 119 -13.03 14.80 8.49
CA ASN A 119 -13.24 15.50 7.24
C ASN A 119 -12.67 14.69 6.08
N LEU A 120 -13.16 14.95 4.89
CA LEU A 120 -12.56 14.49 3.63
C LEU A 120 -11.31 15.31 3.30
N CYS A 121 -10.44 14.80 2.43
CA CYS A 121 -9.20 15.50 2.05
C CYS A 121 -9.46 16.88 1.43
N ALA A 122 -10.52 17.07 0.65
CA ALA A 122 -10.94 18.36 0.12
C ALA A 122 -11.64 19.27 1.15
N GLY A 123 -11.83 18.81 2.39
CA GLY A 123 -12.25 19.64 3.53
C GLY A 123 -13.70 19.46 4.00
N ALA A 124 -14.57 18.75 3.27
CA ALA A 124 -15.95 18.51 3.69
C ALA A 124 -16.01 17.77 5.05
N GLU A 125 -16.85 18.24 5.99
CA GLU A 125 -16.94 17.74 7.36
C GLU A 125 -17.83 16.48 7.45
N VAL A 126 -17.55 15.49 6.62
CA VAL A 126 -18.36 14.27 6.49
C VAL A 126 -17.54 12.97 6.54
N GLY A 127 -16.32 13.02 7.10
CA GLY A 127 -15.53 11.82 7.36
C GLY A 127 -16.27 10.80 8.24
N THR A 128 -15.90 9.52 8.16
CA THR A 128 -16.63 8.42 8.84
C THR A 128 -16.42 8.40 10.35
N CYS A 129 -15.43 9.10 10.87
CA CYS A 129 -15.06 9.06 12.29
C CYS A 129 -16.24 9.34 13.21
N GLY A 130 -16.68 8.33 13.97
CA GLY A 130 -17.82 8.38 14.88
C GLY A 130 -19.18 8.30 14.19
N HIS A 131 -19.22 7.91 12.91
CA HIS A 131 -20.43 7.74 12.10
C HIS A 131 -20.41 6.42 11.31
N GLU A 132 -19.49 5.52 11.63
CA GLU A 132 -19.21 4.30 10.84
C GLU A 132 -20.45 3.43 10.65
N ASP A 133 -21.31 3.36 11.66
CA ASP A 133 -22.55 2.56 11.62
C ASP A 133 -23.62 3.16 10.71
N GLU A 134 -23.76 4.47 10.68
CA GLU A 134 -24.72 5.16 9.82
C GLU A 134 -24.24 5.21 8.37
N ASP A 135 -22.94 5.48 8.18
CA ASP A 135 -22.32 5.53 6.86
C ASP A 135 -22.34 4.14 6.19
N ALA A 136 -22.06 3.08 6.93
CA ALA A 136 -22.14 1.72 6.42
C ALA A 136 -23.54 1.40 5.87
N LYS A 137 -24.61 1.78 6.59
CA LYS A 137 -25.99 1.60 6.09
C LYS A 137 -26.23 2.37 4.80
N ARG A 138 -25.72 3.62 4.72
CA ARG A 138 -25.85 4.45 3.52
C ARG A 138 -25.15 3.83 2.32
N TYR A 139 -23.93 3.31 2.47
CA TYR A 139 -23.23 2.63 1.37
C TYR A 139 -23.99 1.41 0.87
N ILE A 140 -24.57 0.62 1.78
CA ILE A 140 -25.42 -0.52 1.39
C ILE A 140 -26.71 -0.07 0.69
N GLU A 141 -27.38 0.97 1.19
CA GLU A 141 -28.57 1.55 0.56
C GLU A 141 -28.28 2.08 -0.86
N TRP A 142 -27.11 2.65 -1.07
CA TRP A 142 -26.67 3.14 -2.38
C TRP A 142 -26.13 2.06 -3.31
N GLY A 143 -25.98 0.82 -2.83
CA GLY A 143 -25.45 -0.29 -3.64
C GLY A 143 -23.98 -0.12 -3.99
N VAL A 144 -23.18 0.31 -3.03
CA VAL A 144 -21.73 0.50 -3.22
C VAL A 144 -21.01 -0.84 -3.27
N ASP A 145 -20.21 -1.06 -4.32
CA ASP A 145 -19.40 -2.28 -4.55
C ASP A 145 -17.90 -2.05 -4.29
N PHE A 146 -17.47 -0.80 -4.27
CA PHE A 146 -16.08 -0.41 -4.02
C PHE A 146 -16.05 0.82 -3.10
N LEU A 147 -15.25 0.77 -2.04
CA LEU A 147 -15.10 1.88 -1.12
C LEU A 147 -13.62 2.22 -0.94
N LYS A 148 -13.21 3.38 -1.47
CA LYS A 148 -11.91 3.99 -1.19
C LYS A 148 -12.03 4.84 0.07
N VAL A 149 -11.17 4.60 1.05
CA VAL A 149 -11.18 5.31 2.32
C VAL A 149 -9.82 5.92 2.59
N ASP A 150 -9.79 7.22 2.75
CA ASP A 150 -8.59 8.02 2.95
C ASP A 150 -8.24 8.22 4.43
N ASN A 151 -7.14 8.90 4.71
CA ASN A 151 -6.62 9.19 6.04
C ASN A 151 -6.08 10.62 6.14
N CYS A 152 -6.88 11.63 5.82
CA CYS A 152 -6.45 13.02 5.78
C CYS A 152 -6.59 13.75 7.11
N TYR A 153 -7.71 13.59 7.81
CA TYR A 153 -8.05 14.32 9.03
C TYR A 153 -8.25 13.40 10.23
N TYR A 154 -7.52 12.30 10.26
CA TYR A 154 -7.57 11.40 11.39
C TYR A 154 -6.72 11.94 12.55
N LEU A 155 -7.33 12.09 13.72
CA LEU A 155 -6.73 12.82 14.86
C LEU A 155 -5.45 12.17 15.42
N TRP A 156 -5.30 10.85 15.27
CA TRP A 156 -4.16 10.10 15.78
C TRP A 156 -3.02 9.99 14.80
N ASP A 157 -3.28 10.27 13.53
CA ASP A 157 -2.34 10.01 12.45
C ASP A 157 -2.23 11.14 11.42
N ASN A 158 -2.63 12.33 11.78
CA ASN A 158 -2.57 13.44 10.85
C ASN A 158 -1.16 14.03 10.71
N ALA A 159 -0.30 13.34 9.95
CA ALA A 159 1.04 13.86 9.65
C ALA A 159 1.03 14.97 8.60
N THR A 160 0.06 14.97 7.69
CA THR A 160 -0.06 15.99 6.63
C THR A 160 -0.51 17.32 7.21
N PHE A 161 -1.38 17.31 8.21
CA PHE A 161 -1.92 18.48 8.88
C PHE A 161 -1.51 18.49 10.36
N SER A 162 -0.31 17.96 10.65
CA SER A 162 0.18 17.68 12.00
C SER A 162 -0.06 18.82 12.97
N ASN A 163 -0.87 18.55 13.97
CA ASN A 163 -0.70 19.25 15.23
C ASN A 163 0.35 18.50 16.05
N ALA A 164 1.02 19.21 16.95
CA ALA A 164 2.06 18.64 17.80
C ALA A 164 1.55 17.49 18.68
N GLU A 165 0.24 17.42 18.89
CA GLU A 165 -0.43 16.43 19.72
C GLU A 165 -0.41 15.03 19.08
N ASN A 166 -0.64 14.96 17.77
CA ASN A 166 -0.62 13.69 17.05
C ASN A 166 0.80 13.18 16.78
N ALA A 167 1.74 14.09 16.63
CA ALA A 167 3.15 13.74 16.43
C ALA A 167 3.75 12.92 17.60
N ARG A 168 3.16 12.99 18.80
CA ARG A 168 3.61 12.23 19.97
C ARG A 168 3.57 10.72 19.78
N TYR A 169 2.64 10.23 18.98
CA TYR A 169 2.49 8.79 18.71
C TYR A 169 3.44 8.27 17.62
N THR A 170 4.22 9.14 17.01
CA THR A 170 5.12 8.78 15.90
C THR A 170 6.49 8.31 16.38
N PHE A 171 6.92 8.76 17.57
CA PHE A 171 8.27 8.55 18.07
C PHE A 171 8.30 7.52 19.19
N ALA A 172 9.40 6.77 19.27
CA ALA A 172 9.73 5.88 20.35
C ALA A 172 11.00 6.36 21.06
N PRO A 173 11.17 6.11 22.36
CA PRO A 173 12.36 6.50 23.10
C PRO A 173 13.61 5.78 22.59
N ASN A 174 14.75 6.39 22.76
CA ASN A 174 16.04 5.74 22.59
C ASN A 174 16.27 4.75 23.74
N ILE A 175 16.60 3.50 23.46
CA ILE A 175 16.75 2.44 24.47
C ILE A 175 18.22 2.03 24.59
N LYS A 176 18.76 2.06 25.81
CA LYS A 176 20.14 1.69 26.11
C LYS A 176 20.28 0.28 26.70
N SER A 177 19.43 -0.06 27.65
CA SER A 177 19.38 -1.40 28.23
C SER A 177 17.99 -1.76 28.76
N VAL A 178 17.73 -3.06 28.88
CA VAL A 178 16.49 -3.60 29.44
C VAL A 178 16.86 -4.57 30.55
N ARG A 179 16.26 -4.41 31.73
CA ARG A 179 16.40 -5.37 32.84
C ARG A 179 15.12 -6.18 32.97
N ILE A 180 15.28 -7.49 32.98
CA ILE A 180 14.18 -8.48 33.18
C ILE A 180 14.53 -9.25 34.46
N GLY A 181 13.80 -9.01 35.54
CA GLY A 181 14.14 -9.54 36.85
C GLY A 181 15.58 -9.15 37.25
N LYS A 182 16.48 -10.11 37.38
CA LYS A 182 17.89 -9.89 37.76
C LYS A 182 18.82 -9.78 36.55
N GLN A 183 18.35 -10.12 35.35
CA GLN A 183 19.16 -10.15 34.13
C GLN A 183 19.09 -8.81 33.41
N GLU A 184 20.24 -8.30 32.95
CA GLU A 184 20.31 -7.06 32.16
C GLU A 184 20.79 -7.36 30.73
N PHE A 185 20.06 -6.82 29.76
CA PHE A 185 20.33 -6.89 28.33
C PHE A 185 20.73 -5.52 27.84
N LYS A 186 21.95 -5.40 27.32
CA LYS A 186 22.48 -4.13 26.82
C LYS A 186 22.37 -4.05 25.31
N CYS A 187 21.94 -2.91 24.77
CA CYS A 187 21.87 -2.71 23.33
C CYS A 187 23.25 -2.79 22.65
N SER A 188 24.33 -2.48 23.37
CA SER A 188 25.70 -2.69 22.89
C SER A 188 26.06 -4.14 22.55
N ASP A 189 25.24 -5.11 22.96
CA ASP A 189 25.46 -6.52 22.70
C ASP A 189 24.75 -7.00 21.42
N ILE A 190 23.99 -6.15 20.75
CA ILE A 190 23.35 -6.42 19.45
C ILE A 190 24.44 -6.76 18.42
N GLY A 191 24.23 -7.87 17.69
CA GLY A 191 25.22 -8.42 16.75
C GLY A 191 26.38 -9.18 17.40
N LYS A 192 26.44 -9.26 18.76
CA LYS A 192 27.41 -10.02 19.52
C LYS A 192 26.78 -11.19 20.30
N ALA A 193 25.52 -11.02 20.67
CA ALA A 193 24.71 -12.03 21.38
C ALA A 193 23.45 -12.33 20.56
N ASP A 194 23.05 -13.60 20.52
CA ASP A 194 21.89 -14.06 19.72
C ASP A 194 20.53 -13.72 20.36
N ASN A 195 20.52 -13.37 21.63
CA ASN A 195 19.31 -13.14 22.42
C ASN A 195 18.84 -11.67 22.46
N ILE A 196 19.51 -10.78 21.77
CA ILE A 196 19.07 -9.38 21.60
C ILE A 196 19.30 -8.93 20.16
N ARG A 197 18.28 -8.36 19.54
CA ARG A 197 18.34 -7.93 18.13
C ARG A 197 17.36 -6.81 17.84
N ILE A 198 17.62 -6.10 16.76
CA ILE A 198 16.68 -5.18 16.11
C ILE A 198 15.99 -5.94 14.99
N THR A 199 14.67 -5.77 14.87
CA THR A 199 13.88 -6.20 13.71
C THR A 199 13.33 -4.99 12.98
N GLY A 200 12.89 -5.17 11.71
CA GLY A 200 12.45 -4.05 10.87
C GLY A 200 13.62 -3.35 10.20
N GLU A 201 13.36 -2.20 9.58
CA GLU A 201 14.29 -1.62 8.61
C GLU A 201 14.75 -0.20 8.94
N ARG A 202 14.26 0.38 10.02
CA ARG A 202 14.56 1.78 10.36
C ARG A 202 15.34 1.96 11.65
N ALA A 203 15.15 1.10 12.63
CA ALA A 203 15.91 1.20 13.86
C ALA A 203 17.37 0.82 13.66
N SER A 204 18.25 1.54 14.32
CA SER A 204 19.68 1.31 14.28
C SER A 204 20.29 1.32 15.68
N LEU A 205 21.44 0.66 15.82
CA LEU A 205 22.29 0.77 17.00
C LEU A 205 23.24 1.97 16.80
N GLU A 206 23.13 2.96 17.69
CA GLU A 206 23.98 4.13 17.77
C GLU A 206 24.86 4.02 19.01
N GLU A 207 26.16 3.90 18.85
CA GLU A 207 27.08 3.72 19.97
C GLU A 207 26.68 2.54 20.89
N ASP A 208 25.86 2.80 21.92
CA ASP A 208 25.41 1.80 22.89
C ASP A 208 23.89 1.81 23.15
N TYR A 209 23.11 2.48 22.29
CA TYR A 209 21.65 2.55 22.38
C TYR A 209 20.97 2.34 21.03
N VAL A 210 19.73 1.89 21.05
CA VAL A 210 18.88 1.73 19.87
C VAL A 210 18.01 2.97 19.69
N THR A 211 17.94 3.48 18.48
CA THR A 211 17.06 4.57 18.04
C THR A 211 16.17 4.10 16.89
N GLY A 212 15.12 4.84 16.56
CA GLY A 212 14.28 4.59 15.40
C GLY A 212 13.30 3.41 15.54
N LEU A 213 12.94 3.05 16.77
CA LEU A 213 11.92 2.04 17.01
C LEU A 213 10.52 2.52 16.59
N GLY A 214 9.67 1.58 16.15
CA GLY A 214 8.28 1.84 15.82
C GLY A 214 8.03 2.19 14.35
N THR A 215 6.98 2.97 14.13
CA THR A 215 6.46 3.33 12.81
C THR A 215 6.71 4.81 12.54
N PHE A 216 7.34 5.11 11.43
CA PHE A 216 7.66 6.47 11.01
C PHE A 216 6.97 6.80 9.70
N ASP A 217 6.74 8.09 9.48
CA ASP A 217 6.18 8.61 8.25
C ASP A 217 7.06 8.27 7.04
N GLY A 218 6.39 7.87 5.98
CA GLY A 218 7.01 7.55 4.70
C GLY A 218 6.28 8.21 3.53
N THR A 219 5.62 9.36 3.75
CA THR A 219 4.88 10.09 2.71
C THR A 219 5.74 11.12 2.00
N GLY A 220 5.36 11.43 0.76
CA GLY A 220 5.98 12.46 -0.05
C GLY A 220 7.01 11.96 -1.06
N PRO A 221 7.43 12.83 -1.98
CA PRO A 221 8.35 12.49 -3.08
C PRO A 221 9.72 12.02 -2.58
N ASP A 222 10.15 12.57 -1.43
CA ASP A 222 11.37 12.16 -0.74
C ASP A 222 11.15 11.03 0.26
N ALA A 223 9.93 10.52 0.32
CA ALA A 223 9.59 9.42 1.19
C ALA A 223 10.50 8.25 0.89
N SER A 224 11.47 8.09 1.76
CA SER A 224 12.33 6.93 1.71
C SER A 224 11.46 5.70 1.93
N PRO A 225 11.56 4.68 1.09
CA PRO A 225 11.00 3.37 1.36
C PRO A 225 11.76 2.64 2.47
N VAL A 226 12.76 3.27 3.04
CA VAL A 226 13.45 2.80 4.24
C VAL A 226 12.41 2.60 5.33
N GLY A 227 12.33 1.39 5.86
CA GLY A 227 11.37 1.03 6.88
C GLY A 227 10.07 0.46 6.31
N LEU A 228 10.14 -0.42 5.31
CA LEU A 228 9.00 -1.24 4.87
C LEU A 228 8.38 -2.03 6.02
N ARG A 229 9.19 -2.37 7.04
CA ARG A 229 8.73 -2.99 8.28
C ARG A 229 9.00 -2.08 9.45
N SER A 230 7.98 -1.96 10.31
CA SER A 230 8.13 -1.29 11.60
C SER A 230 9.21 -1.97 12.44
N SER A 231 9.97 -1.18 13.16
CA SER A 231 11.14 -1.65 13.87
C SER A 231 10.84 -1.94 15.33
N GLU A 232 11.44 -3.01 15.86
CA GLU A 232 11.33 -3.44 17.25
C GLU A 232 12.70 -3.80 17.81
N LEU A 233 12.88 -3.57 19.11
CA LEU A 233 13.94 -4.20 19.90
C LEU A 233 13.39 -5.49 20.48
N VAL A 234 14.02 -6.60 20.16
CA VAL A 234 13.57 -7.95 20.53
C VAL A 234 14.60 -8.62 21.43
N ILE A 235 14.14 -9.15 22.56
CA ILE A 235 14.96 -9.83 23.55
C ILE A 235 14.36 -11.21 23.85
N ASP A 236 15.13 -12.27 23.60
CA ASP A 236 14.76 -13.63 23.95
C ASP A 236 15.38 -13.99 25.30
N PHE A 237 14.57 -14.56 26.20
CA PHE A 237 15.00 -14.99 27.53
C PHE A 237 14.22 -16.23 27.98
N GLU A 238 14.71 -16.90 29.01
CA GLU A 238 14.08 -18.11 29.56
C GLU A 238 13.53 -17.86 30.97
N SER A 239 12.42 -18.51 31.28
CA SER A 239 11.86 -18.59 32.62
C SER A 239 11.77 -20.04 33.07
N GLU A 240 12.08 -20.31 34.33
CA GLU A 240 12.00 -21.65 34.90
C GLU A 240 10.55 -22.10 35.14
N GLU A 241 9.63 -21.16 35.31
CA GLU A 241 8.21 -21.39 35.59
C GLU A 241 7.32 -20.29 35.02
N ASP A 242 6.01 -20.56 34.97
CA ASP A 242 5.00 -19.53 34.72
C ASP A 242 4.96 -18.56 35.91
N THR A 243 5.33 -17.32 35.70
CA THR A 243 5.44 -16.35 36.79
C THR A 243 5.29 -14.90 36.29
N GLU A 244 5.30 -13.97 37.23
CA GLU A 244 5.39 -12.53 36.94
C GLU A 244 6.81 -12.05 37.24
N VAL A 245 7.36 -11.27 36.32
CA VAL A 245 8.67 -10.65 36.47
C VAL A 245 8.59 -9.14 36.27
N MET A 246 9.52 -8.41 36.88
CA MET A 246 9.62 -6.96 36.73
C MET A 246 10.57 -6.61 35.59
N VAL A 247 10.15 -5.71 34.73
CA VAL A 247 10.95 -5.15 33.64
C VAL A 247 11.19 -3.67 33.88
N SER A 248 12.39 -3.21 33.65
CA SER A 248 12.71 -1.78 33.58
C SER A 248 13.63 -1.46 32.42
N VAL A 249 13.45 -0.28 31.85
CA VAL A 249 14.12 0.16 30.65
C VAL A 249 15.02 1.36 30.95
N GLU A 250 16.26 1.31 30.52
CA GLU A 250 17.13 2.50 30.52
C GLU A 250 16.95 3.21 29.18
N TYR A 251 16.42 4.42 29.24
CA TYR A 251 15.95 5.12 28.05
C TYR A 251 16.26 6.62 28.10
N ALA A 252 16.29 7.24 26.92
CA ALA A 252 16.23 8.68 26.74
C ALA A 252 15.04 9.02 25.84
N SER A 253 14.22 9.99 26.26
CA SER A 253 12.97 10.36 25.60
C SER A 253 12.91 11.87 25.42
N ALA A 254 12.80 12.34 24.19
CA ALA A 254 12.73 13.75 23.89
C ALA A 254 11.50 14.40 24.54
N LYS A 255 11.68 15.61 25.06
CA LYS A 255 10.59 16.36 25.65
C LYS A 255 9.75 17.02 24.56
N LYS A 256 8.52 16.56 24.41
CA LYS A 256 7.51 17.18 23.56
C LYS A 256 6.31 17.55 24.43
N GLU A 257 6.00 18.85 24.51
CA GLU A 257 4.86 19.36 25.29
C GLU A 257 4.75 18.84 26.74
N GLY A 258 5.90 18.58 27.36
CA GLY A 258 5.95 18.14 28.76
C GLY A 258 5.89 16.64 29.00
N GLN A 259 5.69 15.84 27.97
CA GLN A 259 5.70 14.38 28.01
C GLN A 259 6.90 13.82 27.25
N GLY A 260 7.28 12.57 27.55
CA GLY A 260 8.21 11.79 26.75
C GLY A 260 7.52 11.14 25.56
N GLU A 261 8.19 10.19 24.97
CA GLU A 261 7.69 9.43 23.84
C GLU A 261 6.93 8.19 24.29
N TRP A 262 6.09 7.66 23.41
CA TRP A 262 5.27 6.48 23.65
C TRP A 262 6.10 5.21 23.54
N LEU A 263 5.96 4.30 24.51
CA LEU A 263 6.57 2.97 24.48
C LEU A 263 5.52 1.90 24.65
N GLN A 264 5.61 0.86 23.85
CA GLN A 264 4.90 -0.39 24.05
C GLN A 264 5.89 -1.48 24.45
N ILE A 265 5.54 -2.29 25.46
CA ILE A 265 6.29 -3.47 25.88
C ILE A 265 5.35 -4.66 25.83
N ALA A 266 5.72 -5.67 25.04
CA ALA A 266 4.94 -6.87 24.87
C ALA A 266 5.79 -8.13 25.15
N VAL A 267 5.14 -9.21 25.58
CA VAL A 267 5.70 -10.57 25.62
C VAL A 267 4.93 -11.41 24.61
N GLY A 268 5.62 -11.86 23.56
CA GLY A 268 4.95 -12.46 22.42
C GLY A 268 3.96 -11.48 21.76
N ARG A 269 2.66 -11.73 21.93
CA ARG A 269 1.59 -10.87 21.39
C ARG A 269 0.88 -10.02 22.46
N GLU A 270 1.11 -10.28 23.73
CA GLU A 270 0.44 -9.61 24.83
C GLU A 270 1.18 -8.34 25.22
N ILE A 271 0.48 -7.21 25.25
CA ILE A 271 1.02 -5.89 25.65
C ILE A 271 0.82 -5.70 27.15
N PHE A 272 1.90 -5.39 27.86
CA PHE A 272 1.93 -5.13 29.30
C PHE A 272 2.15 -3.65 29.65
N TYR A 273 2.71 -2.88 28.71
CA TYR A 273 2.87 -1.44 28.85
C TYR A 273 2.53 -0.77 27.53
N ASP A 274 1.74 0.29 27.58
CA ASP A 274 1.28 1.03 26.41
C ASP A 274 0.96 2.47 26.82
N ASP A 275 2.01 3.28 27.05
CA ASP A 275 1.85 4.64 27.58
C ASP A 275 3.09 5.50 27.26
N PHE A 276 2.99 6.80 27.55
CA PHE A 276 4.10 7.74 27.52
C PHE A 276 5.10 7.45 28.65
N LEU A 277 6.38 7.56 28.33
CA LEU A 277 7.43 7.63 29.34
C LEU A 277 7.63 9.06 29.84
N GLU A 278 8.28 9.20 31.00
CA GLU A 278 8.70 10.51 31.48
C GLU A 278 9.75 11.13 30.55
N ALA A 279 9.62 12.44 30.25
CA ALA A 279 10.59 13.12 29.42
C ALA A 279 11.94 13.22 30.12
N THR A 280 13.00 12.96 29.39
CA THR A 280 14.38 13.20 29.86
C THR A 280 14.89 14.58 29.39
N PRO A 281 15.95 15.11 30.02
CA PRO A 281 16.50 16.42 29.65
C PRO A 281 16.96 16.50 28.18
N SER A 282 17.36 15.37 27.58
CA SER A 282 17.75 15.28 26.15
C SER A 282 17.60 13.85 25.64
N GLU A 283 17.65 13.69 24.33
CA GLU A 283 17.65 12.39 23.64
C GLU A 283 18.86 11.49 23.95
N LYS A 284 19.85 12.03 24.66
CA LYS A 284 21.09 11.34 25.10
C LYS A 284 21.26 11.30 26.61
N THR A 285 20.28 11.76 27.37
CA THR A 285 20.27 11.67 28.83
C THR A 285 19.45 10.49 29.27
N PHE A 286 20.10 9.37 29.54
CA PHE A 286 19.44 8.12 29.89
C PHE A 286 19.07 8.06 31.37
N ILE A 287 17.85 7.61 31.64
CA ILE A 287 17.33 7.31 32.99
C ILE A 287 16.73 5.90 33.00
N ARG A 288 16.56 5.32 34.19
CA ARG A 288 15.86 4.05 34.36
C ARG A 288 14.36 4.28 34.60
N SER A 289 13.50 3.57 33.86
CA SER A 289 12.05 3.60 34.06
C SER A 289 11.65 3.02 35.42
N LYS A 290 10.42 3.31 35.83
CA LYS A 290 9.73 2.51 36.87
C LYS A 290 9.69 1.04 36.40
N GLU A 291 9.54 0.15 37.38
CA GLU A 291 9.36 -1.26 37.12
C GLU A 291 7.96 -1.54 36.54
N ILE A 292 7.92 -2.34 35.48
CA ILE A 292 6.71 -2.75 34.77
C ILE A 292 6.58 -4.24 34.98
N LYS A 293 5.42 -4.68 35.45
CA LYS A 293 5.13 -6.09 35.69
C LYS A 293 4.69 -6.75 34.40
N ILE A 294 5.31 -7.88 34.05
CA ILE A 294 4.95 -8.71 32.91
C ILE A 294 4.71 -10.16 33.35
N SER A 295 3.84 -10.87 32.65
CA SER A 295 3.65 -12.32 32.81
C SER A 295 4.50 -13.07 31.81
N VAL A 296 5.17 -14.11 32.27
CA VAL A 296 6.05 -14.97 31.46
C VAL A 296 5.65 -16.43 31.60
N LYS A 297 5.92 -17.22 30.59
CA LYS A 297 5.68 -18.67 30.58
C LYS A 297 6.96 -19.43 30.82
N GLN A 298 6.85 -20.64 31.35
CA GLN A 298 7.98 -21.57 31.47
C GLN A 298 8.61 -21.80 30.08
N GLY A 299 9.93 -21.76 30.04
CA GLY A 299 10.72 -21.89 28.81
C GLY A 299 11.01 -20.55 28.14
N LYS A 300 11.05 -20.54 26.84
CA LYS A 300 11.43 -19.37 26.03
C LYS A 300 10.33 -18.32 25.96
N ASN A 301 10.72 -17.08 26.24
CA ASN A 301 9.89 -15.88 26.11
C ASN A 301 10.58 -14.87 25.22
N THR A 302 9.80 -14.05 24.53
CA THR A 302 10.30 -12.97 23.68
C THR A 302 9.69 -11.66 24.15
N LEU A 303 10.52 -10.78 24.70
CA LEU A 303 10.14 -9.40 25.02
C LEU A 303 10.35 -8.53 23.80
N ARG A 304 9.37 -7.66 23.52
CA ARG A 304 9.39 -6.73 22.38
C ARG A 304 9.17 -5.31 22.89
N LEU A 305 10.04 -4.39 22.51
CA LEU A 305 9.90 -2.96 22.75
C LEU A 305 9.71 -2.24 21.41
N MET A 306 8.68 -1.42 21.32
CA MET A 306 8.22 -0.84 20.05
C MET A 306 7.37 0.41 20.27
N ASN A 307 7.00 1.08 19.19
CA ASN A 307 5.88 2.00 19.17
C ASN A 307 5.08 1.77 17.87
N HIS A 308 4.06 0.94 17.94
CA HIS A 308 3.12 0.69 16.85
C HIS A 308 1.78 1.41 17.05
N ARG A 309 1.68 2.30 18.03
CA ARG A 309 0.43 2.94 18.42
C ARG A 309 -0.27 3.62 17.24
N ARG A 310 0.52 4.27 16.39
CA ARG A 310 0.00 4.93 15.20
C ARG A 310 -0.61 3.92 14.21
N GLN A 311 0.07 2.80 13.95
CA GLN A 311 -0.45 1.72 13.10
C GLN A 311 -1.72 1.11 13.68
N GLU A 312 -1.74 0.84 14.99
CA GLU A 312 -2.89 0.24 15.67
C GLU A 312 -4.11 1.15 15.61
N ASN A 313 -3.95 2.44 15.84
CA ASN A 313 -5.02 3.41 15.76
C ASN A 313 -5.61 3.49 14.34
N THR A 314 -4.76 3.55 13.33
CA THR A 314 -5.17 3.59 11.94
C THR A 314 -5.88 2.29 11.54
N LEU A 315 -5.29 1.14 11.85
CA LEU A 315 -5.89 -0.17 11.62
C LEU A 315 -7.28 -0.28 12.27
N ASN A 316 -7.40 0.13 13.53
CA ASN A 316 -8.66 0.09 14.28
C ASN A 316 -9.75 0.94 13.62
N SER A 317 -9.40 2.08 13.06
CA SER A 317 -10.37 2.94 12.37
C SER A 317 -10.89 2.31 11.09
N TYR A 318 -10.01 1.74 10.27
CA TYR A 318 -10.43 0.97 9.10
C TYR A 318 -11.29 -0.25 9.49
N ALA A 319 -10.89 -0.97 10.53
CA ALA A 319 -11.61 -2.16 11.01
C ALA A 319 -13.00 -1.84 11.56
N ARG A 320 -13.21 -0.68 12.18
CA ARG A 320 -14.53 -0.23 12.64
C ARG A 320 -15.52 -0.07 11.50
N LEU A 321 -15.11 0.63 10.45
CA LEU A 321 -15.97 0.78 9.28
C LEU A 321 -16.26 -0.58 8.62
N LEU A 322 -15.26 -1.44 8.46
CA LEU A 322 -15.47 -2.80 7.94
C LEU A 322 -16.45 -3.60 8.79
N LYS A 323 -16.35 -3.52 10.12
CA LYS A 323 -17.28 -4.18 11.05
C LYS A 323 -18.72 -3.74 10.81
N GLU A 324 -18.95 -2.45 10.68
CA GLU A 324 -20.30 -1.93 10.47
C GLU A 324 -20.81 -2.24 9.04
N LEU A 325 -19.96 -2.23 8.02
CA LEU A 325 -20.31 -2.70 6.67
C LEU A 325 -20.75 -4.16 6.68
N ASN A 326 -20.00 -5.04 7.34
CA ASN A 326 -20.32 -6.46 7.46
C ASN A 326 -21.61 -6.71 8.28
N LYS A 327 -21.90 -5.87 9.27
CA LYS A 327 -23.13 -5.91 10.07
C LYS A 327 -24.33 -5.43 9.26
N ALA A 328 -24.15 -4.37 8.46
CA ALA A 328 -25.20 -3.81 7.62
C ALA A 328 -25.62 -4.77 6.50
N ASN A 329 -24.66 -5.45 5.87
CA ASN A 329 -24.92 -6.51 4.89
C ASN A 329 -23.78 -7.54 4.83
N PRO A 330 -23.88 -8.65 5.58
CA PRO A 330 -22.84 -9.66 5.64
C PRO A 330 -22.60 -10.43 4.33
N ASN A 331 -23.53 -10.33 3.39
CA ASN A 331 -23.46 -11.01 2.08
C ASN A 331 -23.01 -10.07 0.94
N HIS A 332 -22.85 -8.78 1.23
CA HIS A 332 -22.40 -7.82 0.22
C HIS A 332 -20.88 -7.78 0.18
N ASP A 333 -20.35 -7.99 -1.01
CA ASP A 333 -18.90 -8.04 -1.23
C ASP A 333 -18.40 -6.68 -1.76
N ILE A 334 -18.01 -5.81 -0.83
CA ILE A 334 -17.44 -4.50 -1.14
C ILE A 334 -15.92 -4.62 -1.20
N ILE A 335 -15.29 -4.20 -2.29
CA ILE A 335 -13.84 -3.98 -2.33
C ILE A 335 -13.52 -2.80 -1.42
N TYR A 336 -12.68 -3.04 -0.43
CA TYR A 336 -12.30 -2.05 0.58
C TYR A 336 -10.85 -1.63 0.38
N SER A 337 -10.64 -0.40 -0.10
CA SER A 337 -9.33 0.14 -0.48
C SER A 337 -8.89 1.22 0.50
N ALA A 338 -7.75 1.00 1.15
CA ALA A 338 -7.16 1.98 2.07
C ALA A 338 -6.28 2.98 1.32
N CYS A 339 -6.68 4.25 1.33
CA CYS A 339 -5.87 5.34 0.80
C CYS A 339 -5.07 6.00 1.92
N GLU A 340 -4.10 5.26 2.45
CA GLU A 340 -3.34 5.62 3.66
C GLU A 340 -1.98 6.28 3.33
N TRP A 341 -1.63 6.39 2.05
CA TRP A 341 -0.43 7.03 1.51
C TRP A 341 0.90 6.43 2.00
N GLY A 342 0.87 5.25 2.58
CA GLY A 342 2.06 4.62 3.16
C GLY A 342 2.50 5.20 4.50
N LYS A 343 1.72 6.09 5.11
CA LYS A 343 2.07 6.80 6.35
C LYS A 343 2.44 5.87 7.50
N THR A 344 1.65 4.83 7.70
CA THR A 344 1.85 3.88 8.80
C THR A 344 2.30 2.51 8.32
N HIS A 345 2.89 2.43 7.13
CA HIS A 345 3.29 1.18 6.48
C HIS A 345 2.12 0.18 6.39
N PRO A 346 1.05 0.52 5.64
CA PRO A 346 -0.19 -0.26 5.60
C PRO A 346 0.01 -1.70 5.14
N GLN A 347 1.03 -1.99 4.35
CA GLN A 347 1.39 -3.36 3.97
C GLN A 347 1.63 -4.30 5.17
N ASN A 348 1.96 -3.75 6.34
CA ASN A 348 2.20 -4.54 7.55
C ASN A 348 0.90 -4.96 8.25
N TRP A 349 -0.22 -4.26 8.01
CA TRP A 349 -1.46 -4.47 8.75
C TRP A 349 -2.73 -4.49 7.90
N ALA A 350 -2.78 -3.75 6.78
CA ALA A 350 -4.02 -3.54 6.02
C ALA A 350 -4.60 -4.84 5.44
N TYR A 351 -3.76 -5.85 5.18
CA TYR A 351 -4.20 -7.18 4.77
C TYR A 351 -5.24 -7.82 5.71
N LYS A 352 -5.36 -7.34 6.95
CA LYS A 352 -6.35 -7.81 7.91
C LYS A 352 -7.76 -7.27 7.63
N VAL A 353 -7.87 -6.10 6.99
CA VAL A 353 -9.13 -5.37 6.86
C VAL A 353 -9.43 -4.91 5.44
N CYS A 354 -8.43 -4.68 4.60
CA CYS A 354 -8.57 -4.11 3.27
C CYS A 354 -8.17 -5.10 2.17
N ASP A 355 -8.67 -4.87 0.97
CA ASP A 355 -8.33 -5.63 -0.24
C ASP A 355 -7.11 -5.03 -0.97
N SER A 356 -6.88 -3.72 -0.80
CA SER A 356 -5.70 -3.02 -1.32
C SER A 356 -5.35 -1.82 -0.43
N TRP A 357 -4.11 -1.32 -0.56
CA TRP A 357 -3.62 -0.18 0.23
C TRP A 357 -2.60 0.64 -0.54
N ARG A 358 -2.79 1.96 -0.52
CA ARG A 358 -1.86 2.94 -1.06
C ARG A 358 -0.53 2.89 -0.31
N ILE A 359 0.56 2.82 -1.05
CA ILE A 359 1.93 2.61 -0.50
C ILE A 359 2.74 3.90 -0.40
N LEU A 360 2.36 4.93 -1.14
CA LEU A 360 3.00 6.26 -1.15
C LEU A 360 1.95 7.35 -1.38
N ASN A 361 2.43 8.60 -1.38
CA ASN A 361 1.67 9.80 -1.70
C ASN A 361 1.08 9.74 -3.13
N ASP A 362 0.21 10.68 -3.45
CA ASP A 362 -0.48 10.72 -4.74
C ASP A 362 0.48 10.85 -5.92
N ILE A 363 0.21 10.07 -6.96
CA ILE A 363 1.05 9.97 -8.16
C ILE A 363 0.89 11.18 -9.09
N THR A 364 -0.24 11.85 -9.05
CA THR A 364 -0.50 12.92 -10.03
C THR A 364 0.21 14.22 -9.69
N PHE A 365 0.89 14.76 -10.67
CA PHE A 365 1.47 16.10 -10.59
C PHE A 365 0.40 17.19 -10.55
N ARG A 366 -0.63 17.07 -11.39
CA ARG A 366 -1.75 18.00 -11.44
C ARG A 366 -3.05 17.30 -11.81
N VAL A 367 -4.02 17.43 -10.94
CA VAL A 367 -5.37 16.93 -11.16
C VAL A 367 -6.02 17.70 -12.30
N GLY A 368 -6.78 17.00 -13.14
CA GLY A 368 -7.53 17.56 -14.24
C GLY A 368 -8.82 18.24 -13.79
N SER A 369 -9.57 18.71 -14.77
CA SER A 369 -10.91 19.23 -14.60
C SER A 369 -11.72 18.98 -15.87
N ASN A 370 -13.00 19.39 -15.90
CA ASN A 370 -13.79 19.26 -17.11
C ASN A 370 -13.21 20.17 -18.23
N GLY A 371 -12.52 19.54 -19.17
CA GLY A 371 -11.82 20.21 -20.27
C GLY A 371 -10.30 20.35 -20.10
N ASP A 372 -9.75 19.96 -18.96
CA ASP A 372 -8.31 19.85 -18.69
C ASP A 372 -7.96 18.39 -18.39
N ALA A 373 -6.98 17.83 -19.08
CA ALA A 373 -6.60 16.43 -18.96
C ALA A 373 -5.92 16.06 -17.63
N GLY A 374 -5.45 17.06 -16.89
CA GLY A 374 -4.50 16.84 -15.81
C GLY A 374 -3.09 16.52 -16.34
N HIS A 375 -2.13 16.38 -15.42
CA HIS A 375 -0.73 16.21 -15.79
C HIS A 375 -0.05 15.20 -14.90
N GLY A 376 0.56 14.19 -15.51
CA GLY A 376 1.37 13.18 -14.85
C GLY A 376 2.86 13.37 -15.10
N ALA A 377 3.71 12.63 -14.40
CA ALA A 377 5.15 12.69 -14.55
C ALA A 377 5.80 11.31 -14.50
N TRP A 378 6.82 11.11 -15.33
CA TRP A 378 7.67 9.93 -15.28
C TRP A 378 8.63 9.96 -14.10
N ILE A 379 9.19 11.13 -13.82
CA ILE A 379 10.14 11.40 -12.74
C ILE A 379 9.50 12.39 -11.76
N ASP A 380 9.88 12.33 -10.50
CA ASP A 380 9.43 13.26 -9.45
C ASP A 380 9.59 14.72 -9.85
N ASP A 381 8.54 15.47 -9.58
CA ASP A 381 8.54 16.93 -9.63
C ASP A 381 7.90 17.47 -8.33
N TYR A 382 6.60 17.69 -8.32
CA TYR A 382 5.89 18.19 -7.13
C TYR A 382 5.33 17.08 -6.25
N THR A 383 4.84 16.00 -6.87
CA THR A 383 4.30 14.81 -6.18
C THR A 383 5.07 13.57 -6.62
N THR A 384 4.71 12.40 -6.11
CA THR A 384 5.29 11.14 -6.57
C THR A 384 4.96 10.89 -8.05
N SER A 385 5.88 10.23 -8.73
CA SER A 385 5.84 9.94 -10.16
C SER A 385 5.64 8.45 -10.43
N VAL A 386 5.52 8.07 -11.70
CA VAL A 386 5.51 6.65 -12.12
C VAL A 386 6.72 5.92 -11.56
N THR A 387 7.92 6.49 -11.72
CA THR A 387 9.17 5.82 -11.29
C THR A 387 9.30 5.75 -9.77
N THR A 388 8.83 6.74 -9.02
CA THR A 388 8.85 6.70 -7.54
C THR A 388 7.92 5.62 -7.00
N GLN A 389 6.70 5.55 -7.52
CA GLN A 389 5.74 4.51 -7.14
C GLN A 389 6.30 3.11 -7.48
N TYR A 390 6.83 2.95 -8.70
CA TYR A 390 7.45 1.72 -9.14
C TYR A 390 8.63 1.30 -8.25
N ASN A 391 9.53 2.22 -7.92
CA ASN A 391 10.72 1.95 -7.12
C ASN A 391 10.38 1.32 -5.77
N LYS A 392 9.28 1.73 -5.15
CA LYS A 392 8.79 1.15 -3.90
C LYS A 392 8.03 -0.16 -4.14
N ALA A 393 7.05 -0.14 -5.04
CA ALA A 393 6.17 -1.28 -5.26
C ALA A 393 6.93 -2.55 -5.69
N VAL A 394 7.97 -2.41 -6.52
CA VAL A 394 8.71 -3.54 -7.10
C VAL A 394 9.44 -4.41 -6.08
N ILE A 395 9.72 -3.88 -4.89
CA ILE A 395 10.38 -4.62 -3.78
C ILE A 395 9.40 -5.09 -2.70
N MET A 396 8.09 -4.94 -2.94
CA MET A 396 7.05 -5.23 -1.96
C MET A 396 6.27 -6.53 -2.28
N ASP A 397 6.81 -7.41 -3.09
CA ASP A 397 6.17 -8.65 -3.54
C ASP A 397 5.68 -9.54 -2.40
N GLU A 398 6.38 -9.58 -1.28
CA GLU A 398 6.03 -10.40 -0.13
C GLU A 398 4.76 -9.94 0.62
N PHE A 399 4.36 -8.69 0.44
CA PHE A 399 3.18 -8.13 1.09
C PHE A 399 1.89 -8.32 0.30
N ALA A 400 1.99 -8.65 -1.00
CA ALA A 400 0.85 -8.85 -1.88
C ALA A 400 0.58 -10.33 -2.17
N GLY A 401 -0.67 -10.64 -2.48
CA GLY A 401 -1.11 -11.99 -2.87
C GLY A 401 -2.59 -12.23 -2.60
N LEU A 402 -3.11 -13.33 -3.11
CA LEU A 402 -4.51 -13.75 -2.94
C LEU A 402 -4.93 -13.94 -1.49
N ASP A 403 -3.99 -14.21 -0.60
CA ASP A 403 -4.20 -14.40 0.83
C ASP A 403 -4.07 -13.10 1.65
N LYS A 404 -3.68 -11.99 1.00
CA LYS A 404 -3.39 -10.72 1.66
C LYS A 404 -4.15 -9.55 1.07
N GLY A 405 -4.10 -9.37 -0.23
CA GLY A 405 -4.53 -8.19 -0.96
C GLY A 405 -3.38 -7.56 -1.76
N TRP A 406 -3.50 -6.29 -2.12
CA TRP A 406 -2.65 -5.70 -3.15
C TRP A 406 -2.00 -4.38 -2.70
N ASN A 407 -0.70 -4.26 -2.98
CA ASN A 407 -0.02 -2.98 -2.94
C ASN A 407 -0.59 -2.07 -4.03
N ASP A 408 -0.98 -0.87 -3.65
CA ASP A 408 -1.57 0.11 -4.55
C ASP A 408 -0.58 1.28 -4.76
N PRO A 409 0.11 1.34 -5.91
CA PRO A 409 0.99 2.45 -6.28
C PRO A 409 0.22 3.62 -6.90
N ASP A 410 -1.07 3.72 -6.63
CA ASP A 410 -2.01 4.72 -7.14
C ASP A 410 -2.57 4.44 -8.55
N MET A 411 -3.52 5.27 -8.93
CA MET A 411 -4.18 5.24 -10.23
C MET A 411 -3.19 5.37 -11.38
N MET A 412 -3.58 4.82 -12.53
CA MET A 412 -2.79 4.96 -13.74
C MET A 412 -2.95 6.35 -14.35
N MET A 413 -1.84 7.01 -14.64
CA MET A 413 -1.80 8.30 -15.36
C MET A 413 -1.81 8.14 -16.89
N ILE A 414 -2.09 6.93 -17.38
CA ILE A 414 -2.10 6.61 -18.83
C ILE A 414 -3.13 7.49 -19.53
N GLY A 415 -2.67 8.21 -20.57
CA GLY A 415 -3.51 9.10 -21.37
C GLY A 415 -3.71 10.50 -20.79
N MET A 416 -3.11 10.82 -19.63
CA MET A 416 -2.97 12.18 -19.12
C MET A 416 -1.82 12.90 -19.86
N ASP A 417 -1.81 14.23 -19.79
CA ASP A 417 -0.69 15.01 -20.34
C ASP A 417 0.60 14.77 -19.53
N GLY A 418 1.76 14.99 -20.12
CA GLY A 418 3.07 14.88 -19.48
C GLY A 418 3.77 13.52 -19.64
N LEU A 419 3.08 12.49 -20.09
CA LEU A 419 3.68 11.20 -20.43
C LEU A 419 3.60 10.97 -21.95
N ASP A 420 4.71 10.56 -22.55
CA ASP A 420 4.72 10.11 -23.94
C ASP A 420 4.15 8.67 -24.09
N MET A 421 3.97 8.20 -25.32
CA MET A 421 3.36 6.88 -25.58
C MET A 421 4.23 5.72 -25.06
N THR A 422 5.53 5.85 -25.07
CA THR A 422 6.47 4.84 -24.54
C THR A 422 6.36 4.76 -23.03
N GLN A 423 6.32 5.90 -22.36
CA GLN A 423 6.11 6.01 -20.91
C GLN A 423 4.75 5.44 -20.49
N ASN A 424 3.67 5.77 -21.23
CA ASN A 424 2.34 5.20 -20.98
C ASN A 424 2.34 3.66 -21.09
N LYS A 425 3.00 3.11 -22.14
CA LYS A 425 3.14 1.66 -22.33
C LYS A 425 3.92 1.00 -21.17
N THR A 426 5.01 1.59 -20.77
CA THR A 426 5.86 1.05 -19.69
C THR A 426 5.19 1.20 -18.32
N HIS A 427 4.46 2.28 -18.10
CA HIS A 427 3.61 2.45 -16.92
C HIS A 427 2.59 1.30 -16.79
N MET A 428 1.87 0.98 -17.88
CA MET A 428 0.96 -0.18 -17.90
C MET A 428 1.68 -1.50 -17.57
N THR A 429 2.86 -1.71 -18.16
CA THR A 429 3.68 -2.90 -17.87
C THR A 429 4.05 -3.00 -16.40
N MET A 430 4.54 -1.93 -15.80
CA MET A 430 4.92 -1.90 -14.38
C MET A 430 3.75 -2.27 -13.48
N TRP A 431 2.58 -1.63 -13.66
CA TRP A 431 1.39 -1.92 -12.85
C TRP A 431 0.89 -3.35 -13.03
N CYS A 432 0.90 -3.87 -14.25
CA CYS A 432 0.48 -5.24 -14.50
C CYS A 432 1.44 -6.29 -13.91
N MET A 433 2.74 -6.07 -14.00
CA MET A 433 3.73 -6.97 -13.39
C MET A 433 3.65 -6.98 -11.87
N MET A 434 3.34 -5.82 -11.26
CA MET A 434 3.26 -5.68 -9.80
C MET A 434 1.90 -6.09 -9.19
N ASN A 435 0.93 -6.58 -9.96
CA ASN A 435 -0.44 -6.86 -9.49
C ASN A 435 -1.10 -5.65 -8.81
N SER A 436 -0.83 -4.47 -9.31
CA SER A 436 -1.46 -3.24 -8.82
C SER A 436 -2.93 -3.17 -9.23
N PRO A 437 -3.81 -2.55 -8.45
CA PRO A 437 -5.13 -2.17 -8.96
C PRO A 437 -5.00 -1.37 -10.26
N LEU A 438 -5.76 -1.72 -11.29
CA LEU A 438 -5.74 -1.05 -12.59
C LEU A 438 -6.87 -0.01 -12.65
N MET A 439 -6.70 1.06 -11.89
CA MET A 439 -7.67 2.16 -11.83
C MET A 439 -7.25 3.26 -12.81
N LEU A 440 -8.04 3.44 -13.86
CA LEU A 440 -7.84 4.49 -14.86
C LEU A 440 -8.16 5.86 -14.25
N GLY A 441 -7.25 6.82 -14.40
CA GLY A 441 -7.43 8.19 -13.92
C GLY A 441 -7.76 9.22 -15.01
N LEU A 442 -7.87 8.80 -16.28
CA LEU A 442 -8.01 9.71 -17.41
C LEU A 442 -9.48 10.08 -17.73
N ASP A 443 -9.66 11.15 -18.50
CA ASP A 443 -10.94 11.48 -19.13
C ASP A 443 -11.16 10.59 -20.36
N LEU A 444 -12.07 9.61 -20.26
CA LEU A 444 -12.32 8.63 -21.31
C LEU A 444 -12.91 9.23 -22.60
N ARG A 445 -13.37 10.48 -22.59
CA ARG A 445 -13.82 11.19 -23.81
C ARG A 445 -12.66 11.44 -24.78
N ARG A 446 -11.42 11.43 -24.26
CA ARG A 446 -10.18 11.57 -25.06
C ARG A 446 -9.73 10.26 -25.71
N VAL A 447 -10.34 9.13 -25.34
CA VAL A 447 -9.98 7.81 -25.84
C VAL A 447 -10.91 7.42 -26.99
N TYR A 448 -10.37 6.84 -28.04
CA TYR A 448 -11.16 6.26 -29.13
C TYR A 448 -10.65 4.87 -29.46
N MET A 449 -11.56 4.00 -29.86
CA MET A 449 -11.26 2.60 -30.17
C MET A 449 -10.20 2.50 -31.27
N GLY A 450 -9.15 1.71 -31.04
CA GLY A 450 -8.00 1.56 -31.95
C GLY A 450 -6.97 2.69 -31.87
N GLY A 451 -7.18 3.72 -31.06
CA GLY A 451 -6.17 4.74 -30.78
C GLY A 451 -5.02 4.22 -29.89
N GLU A 452 -3.94 4.95 -29.83
CA GLU A 452 -2.72 4.51 -29.10
C GLU A 452 -2.99 4.25 -27.63
N ILE A 453 -3.68 5.17 -26.92
CA ILE A 453 -4.06 5.00 -25.51
C ILE A 453 -4.99 3.81 -25.33
N TYR A 454 -5.99 3.65 -26.22
CA TYR A 454 -6.87 2.48 -26.19
C TYR A 454 -6.08 1.18 -26.32
N ASN A 455 -5.15 1.09 -27.26
CA ASN A 455 -4.34 -0.09 -27.48
C ASN A 455 -3.43 -0.45 -26.28
N ILE A 456 -3.11 0.53 -25.44
CA ILE A 456 -2.39 0.29 -24.18
C ILE A 456 -3.34 -0.25 -23.11
N ILE A 457 -4.43 0.47 -22.80
CA ILE A 457 -5.33 0.11 -21.69
C ILE A 457 -6.21 -1.11 -22.00
N ALA A 458 -6.38 -1.47 -23.26
CA ALA A 458 -7.18 -2.60 -23.72
C ALA A 458 -6.34 -3.83 -24.14
N ASN A 459 -5.03 -3.81 -23.97
CA ASN A 459 -4.16 -4.93 -24.32
C ASN A 459 -4.40 -6.12 -23.39
N LYS A 460 -5.05 -7.16 -23.89
CA LYS A 460 -5.43 -8.34 -23.11
C LYS A 460 -4.23 -9.15 -22.63
N ASP A 461 -3.12 -9.18 -23.38
CA ASP A 461 -1.94 -9.94 -23.00
C ASP A 461 -1.26 -9.33 -21.78
N ILE A 462 -1.07 -8.01 -21.73
CA ILE A 462 -0.48 -7.35 -20.57
C ILE A 462 -1.42 -7.41 -19.35
N ILE A 463 -2.73 -7.23 -19.54
CA ILE A 463 -3.73 -7.34 -18.48
C ILE A 463 -3.76 -8.77 -17.91
N SER A 464 -3.57 -9.80 -18.73
CA SER A 464 -3.52 -11.18 -18.29
C SER A 464 -2.40 -11.45 -17.27
N LEU A 465 -1.34 -10.65 -17.25
CA LEU A 465 -0.27 -10.73 -16.25
C LEU A 465 -0.75 -10.22 -14.88
N ASN A 466 -1.54 -9.16 -14.88
CA ASN A 466 -2.14 -8.60 -13.67
C ASN A 466 -3.23 -9.52 -13.09
N GLN A 467 -4.05 -10.08 -13.99
CA GLN A 467 -5.22 -10.90 -13.65
C GLN A 467 -4.93 -12.40 -13.64
N ASP A 468 -3.66 -12.80 -13.57
CA ASP A 468 -3.30 -14.22 -13.47
C ASP A 468 -3.75 -14.83 -12.15
N SER A 469 -4.36 -16.02 -12.22
CA SER A 469 -5.02 -16.69 -11.09
C SER A 469 -4.06 -17.13 -9.96
N LEU A 470 -2.73 -17.14 -10.18
CA LEU A 470 -1.77 -17.36 -9.11
C LEU A 470 -1.67 -16.16 -8.16
N GLY A 471 -2.01 -14.95 -8.62
CA GLY A 471 -1.94 -13.75 -7.81
C GLY A 471 -0.53 -13.45 -7.28
N ILE A 472 0.52 -13.74 -8.05
CA ILE A 472 1.90 -13.54 -7.62
C ILE A 472 2.42 -12.24 -8.22
N GLN A 473 2.84 -11.30 -7.38
CA GLN A 473 3.54 -10.09 -7.83
C GLN A 473 4.91 -10.46 -8.40
N ALA A 474 5.33 -9.80 -9.48
CA ALA A 474 6.66 -9.98 -10.04
C ALA A 474 7.76 -9.56 -9.05
N LYS A 475 8.90 -10.22 -9.14
CA LYS A 475 10.15 -9.80 -8.48
C LYS A 475 11.09 -9.16 -9.49
N ARG A 476 11.81 -8.14 -9.05
CA ARG A 476 12.96 -7.64 -9.78
C ARG A 476 14.13 -8.60 -9.57
N VAL A 477 14.44 -9.39 -10.59
CA VAL A 477 15.45 -10.45 -10.53
C VAL A 477 16.84 -9.98 -10.99
N PHE A 478 16.88 -8.81 -11.61
CA PHE A 478 18.11 -8.12 -12.01
C PHE A 478 17.90 -6.62 -12.04
N SER A 479 18.93 -5.87 -11.71
CA SER A 479 19.03 -4.43 -11.96
C SER A 479 20.49 -4.07 -12.22
N THR A 480 20.73 -3.16 -13.15
CA THR A 480 22.09 -2.64 -13.41
C THR A 480 22.69 -1.89 -12.24
N LEU A 481 21.88 -1.45 -11.28
CA LEU A 481 22.31 -0.72 -10.08
C LEU A 481 22.20 -1.52 -8.78
N ALA A 482 21.62 -2.73 -8.80
CA ALA A 482 21.55 -3.57 -7.61
C ALA A 482 22.93 -4.12 -7.25
N LYS A 483 23.23 -4.16 -5.94
CA LYS A 483 24.52 -4.66 -5.43
C LYS A 483 24.47 -6.16 -5.14
N GLU A 484 23.46 -6.61 -4.36
CA GLU A 484 23.40 -8.00 -3.89
C GLU A 484 22.01 -8.64 -4.04
N LYS A 485 20.94 -7.90 -3.74
CA LYS A 485 19.57 -8.39 -3.67
C LYS A 485 18.62 -7.56 -4.53
N PRO A 486 18.61 -7.76 -5.85
CA PRO A 486 17.78 -6.97 -6.76
C PRO A 486 16.31 -6.90 -6.37
N ASP A 487 15.77 -7.97 -5.78
CA ASP A 487 14.37 -8.08 -5.35
C ASP A 487 14.04 -7.35 -4.05
N LYS A 488 15.03 -6.85 -3.32
CA LYS A 488 14.85 -6.20 -2.02
C LYS A 488 15.49 -4.82 -1.91
N GLU A 489 16.47 -4.51 -2.76
CA GLU A 489 17.12 -3.22 -2.70
C GLU A 489 16.23 -2.11 -3.25
N TYR A 490 16.04 -1.06 -2.44
CA TYR A 490 15.45 0.16 -2.95
C TYR A 490 16.47 0.94 -3.78
N ILE A 491 16.12 1.19 -5.03
CA ILE A 491 16.97 1.93 -5.96
C ILE A 491 16.18 3.17 -6.43
N ARG A 492 16.58 4.35 -5.96
CA ARG A 492 15.96 5.62 -6.34
C ARG A 492 16.45 6.10 -7.72
N ASP A 493 17.72 5.86 -8.04
CA ASP A 493 18.32 6.29 -9.29
C ASP A 493 17.63 5.60 -10.46
N ILE A 494 17.09 6.40 -11.39
CA ILE A 494 16.37 5.91 -12.56
C ILE A 494 17.31 5.52 -13.71
N ASP A 495 18.60 5.84 -13.66
CA ASP A 495 19.54 5.52 -14.76
C ASP A 495 19.92 4.05 -14.77
N ARG A 496 18.89 3.20 -14.93
CA ARG A 496 19.03 1.75 -14.84
C ARG A 496 18.11 0.98 -15.78
N VAL A 497 18.48 -0.30 -15.98
CA VAL A 497 17.63 -1.33 -16.55
C VAL A 497 17.31 -2.36 -15.47
N ASP A 498 16.04 -2.70 -15.32
CA ASP A 498 15.53 -3.74 -14.45
C ASP A 498 15.01 -4.93 -15.28
N ILE A 499 15.17 -6.16 -14.76
CA ILE A 499 14.47 -7.33 -15.28
C ILE A 499 13.53 -7.84 -14.20
N LEU A 500 12.25 -7.91 -14.54
CA LEU A 500 11.21 -8.48 -13.70
C LEU A 500 10.88 -9.89 -14.17
N CYS A 501 10.58 -10.77 -13.21
CA CYS A 501 10.04 -12.10 -13.49
C CYS A 501 8.81 -12.36 -12.64
N LYS A 502 7.84 -13.07 -13.23
CA LYS A 502 6.56 -13.41 -12.62
C LYS A 502 6.11 -14.80 -13.03
N PRO A 503 5.98 -15.76 -12.10
CA PRO A 503 5.31 -17.03 -12.38
C PRO A 503 3.84 -16.80 -12.76
N LEU A 504 3.35 -17.57 -13.71
CA LEU A 504 1.98 -17.52 -14.20
C LEU A 504 1.31 -18.89 -14.11
N SER A 505 0.00 -18.89 -14.07
CA SER A 505 -0.81 -20.10 -14.18
C SER A 505 -0.58 -20.82 -15.52
N GLY A 506 -0.89 -22.12 -15.57
CA GLY A 506 -0.71 -22.91 -16.80
C GLY A 506 0.75 -23.21 -17.14
N ASN A 507 1.61 -23.34 -16.14
CA ASN A 507 3.02 -23.70 -16.28
C ASN A 507 3.79 -22.71 -17.19
N ARG A 508 3.63 -21.42 -16.95
CA ARG A 508 4.22 -20.30 -17.70
C ARG A 508 4.87 -19.31 -16.75
N PHE A 509 5.61 -18.37 -17.32
CA PHE A 509 6.10 -17.21 -16.59
C PHE A 509 6.20 -15.99 -17.52
N ALA A 510 6.25 -14.79 -16.93
CA ALA A 510 6.49 -13.56 -17.65
C ALA A 510 7.87 -12.99 -17.30
N LEU A 511 8.50 -12.36 -18.29
CA LEU A 511 9.71 -11.55 -18.13
C LEU A 511 9.44 -10.16 -18.66
N SER A 512 9.94 -9.14 -17.97
CA SER A 512 9.90 -7.77 -18.46
C SER A 512 11.28 -7.12 -18.30
N PHE A 513 11.87 -6.71 -19.42
CA PHE A 513 13.10 -5.93 -19.48
C PHE A 513 12.70 -4.46 -19.58
N ILE A 514 13.01 -3.66 -18.56
CA ILE A 514 12.52 -2.29 -18.44
C ILE A 514 13.70 -1.33 -18.38
N ASN A 515 13.78 -0.41 -19.34
CA ASN A 515 14.64 0.76 -19.22
C ASN A 515 13.90 1.85 -18.44
N VAL A 516 14.28 2.05 -17.20
CA VAL A 516 13.66 3.08 -16.33
C VAL A 516 14.17 4.47 -16.67
N SER A 517 15.35 4.56 -17.30
CA SER A 517 16.01 5.83 -17.60
C SER A 517 15.38 6.57 -18.78
N CYS A 518 15.56 7.89 -18.82
CA CYS A 518 15.18 8.74 -19.93
C CYS A 518 16.22 8.78 -21.06
N GLY A 519 17.18 7.88 -21.07
CA GLY A 519 18.20 7.71 -22.10
C GLY A 519 18.17 6.29 -22.69
N ASP A 520 18.55 6.17 -23.99
CA ASP A 520 18.70 4.86 -24.63
C ASP A 520 19.77 4.02 -23.95
N LYS A 521 19.55 2.73 -23.81
CA LYS A 521 20.50 1.73 -23.33
C LYS A 521 20.82 0.79 -24.50
N ASN A 522 22.08 0.74 -24.91
CA ASN A 522 22.51 0.00 -26.09
C ASN A 522 23.15 -1.35 -25.77
N GLU A 523 23.30 -1.67 -24.49
CA GLU A 523 23.88 -2.91 -24.01
C GLU A 523 22.91 -4.08 -24.22
N LYS A 524 23.47 -5.27 -24.18
CA LYS A 524 22.70 -6.52 -24.14
C LYS A 524 22.36 -6.89 -22.72
N TYR A 525 21.09 -7.18 -22.47
CA TYR A 525 20.59 -7.64 -21.19
C TYR A 525 20.10 -9.08 -21.33
N SER A 526 20.44 -9.94 -20.39
CA SER A 526 20.04 -11.35 -20.44
C SER A 526 19.80 -11.95 -19.07
N ILE A 527 18.94 -12.97 -19.01
CA ILE A 527 18.64 -13.74 -17.80
C ILE A 527 18.42 -15.21 -18.18
N SER A 528 18.97 -16.12 -17.40
CA SER A 528 18.80 -17.56 -17.60
C SER A 528 17.71 -18.16 -16.70
N ILE A 529 17.17 -19.33 -17.08
CA ILE A 529 16.26 -20.12 -16.23
C ILE A 529 16.92 -20.40 -14.87
N GLY A 530 18.21 -20.72 -14.84
CA GLY A 530 18.95 -20.98 -13.61
C GLY A 530 18.98 -19.79 -12.66
N ASP A 531 19.06 -18.55 -13.20
CA ASP A 531 19.00 -17.33 -12.40
C ASP A 531 17.58 -17.09 -11.86
N LEU A 532 16.55 -17.29 -12.67
CA LEU A 532 15.15 -17.13 -12.26
C LEU A 532 14.77 -18.09 -11.13
N LYS A 533 15.25 -19.33 -11.17
CA LYS A 533 15.02 -20.33 -10.13
C LYS A 533 15.57 -19.94 -8.76
N LYS A 534 16.58 -19.09 -8.69
CA LYS A 534 17.09 -18.56 -7.41
C LYS A 534 16.02 -17.77 -6.63
N TYR A 535 15.04 -17.18 -7.36
CA TYR A 535 13.97 -16.37 -6.77
C TYR A 535 12.65 -17.12 -6.60
N PHE A 536 12.37 -18.10 -7.44
CA PHE A 536 11.05 -18.73 -7.51
C PHE A 536 11.07 -20.26 -7.39
N ASN A 537 12.25 -20.88 -7.29
CA ASN A 537 12.41 -22.34 -7.24
C ASN A 537 11.63 -23.05 -8.37
N ASP A 538 10.86 -24.08 -8.03
CA ASP A 538 10.10 -24.89 -8.99
C ASP A 538 8.89 -24.17 -9.62
N ARG A 539 8.61 -22.93 -9.23
CA ARG A 539 7.56 -22.12 -9.88
C ARG A 539 7.97 -21.57 -11.25
N ILE A 540 9.25 -21.67 -11.60
CA ILE A 540 9.74 -21.40 -12.96
C ILE A 540 9.87 -22.74 -13.68
N PRO A 541 9.01 -23.02 -14.68
CA PRO A 541 9.03 -24.29 -15.37
C PRO A 541 10.22 -24.44 -16.30
N GLU A 542 10.78 -25.63 -16.37
CA GLU A 542 11.82 -25.99 -17.33
C GLU A 542 11.24 -26.71 -18.53
N GLY A 543 11.81 -26.44 -19.70
CA GLY A 543 11.52 -27.13 -20.96
C GLY A 543 12.79 -27.34 -21.78
N LYS A 544 12.71 -28.19 -22.80
CA LYS A 544 13.80 -28.34 -23.79
C LYS A 544 13.85 -27.15 -24.76
N SER A 545 12.71 -26.51 -24.95
CA SER A 545 12.57 -25.25 -25.68
C SER A 545 11.50 -24.40 -25.01
N TYR A 546 11.34 -23.17 -25.44
CA TYR A 546 10.36 -22.23 -24.92
C TYR A 546 9.71 -21.46 -26.06
N THR A 547 8.40 -21.42 -26.07
CA THR A 547 7.66 -20.47 -26.90
C THR A 547 7.63 -19.14 -26.19
N VAL A 548 8.11 -18.08 -26.84
CA VAL A 548 8.22 -16.72 -26.30
C VAL A 548 7.30 -15.81 -27.08
N LYS A 549 6.32 -15.20 -26.41
CA LYS A 549 5.39 -14.23 -27.00
C LYS A 549 5.68 -12.84 -26.43
N ASP A 550 5.96 -11.88 -27.29
CA ASP A 550 6.00 -10.47 -26.91
C ASP A 550 4.57 -9.94 -26.76
N VAL A 551 4.24 -9.38 -25.60
CA VAL A 551 2.86 -8.95 -25.26
C VAL A 551 2.45 -7.66 -25.98
N TRP A 552 3.42 -6.86 -26.42
CA TRP A 552 3.15 -5.58 -27.07
C TRP A 552 3.07 -5.70 -28.59
N THR A 553 3.92 -6.51 -29.20
CA THR A 553 3.92 -6.73 -30.65
C THR A 553 3.03 -7.91 -31.07
N GLY A 554 2.77 -8.84 -30.16
CA GLY A 554 2.10 -10.11 -30.44
C GLY A 554 2.98 -11.13 -31.17
N GLU A 555 4.23 -10.79 -31.48
CA GLU A 555 5.18 -11.68 -32.15
C GLU A 555 5.52 -12.89 -31.26
N THR A 556 5.69 -14.02 -31.91
CA THR A 556 6.03 -15.28 -31.22
C THR A 556 7.32 -15.85 -31.84
N SER A 557 8.22 -16.29 -30.97
CA SER A 557 9.49 -16.91 -31.34
C SER A 557 9.76 -18.16 -30.49
N GLU A 558 10.72 -18.97 -30.88
CA GLU A 558 11.21 -20.12 -30.14
C GLU A 558 12.58 -19.82 -29.53
N ASN A 559 12.75 -20.19 -28.25
CA ASN A 559 14.02 -20.13 -27.54
C ASN A 559 14.41 -21.55 -27.08
N THR A 560 15.58 -22.01 -27.53
CA THR A 560 16.09 -23.37 -27.26
C THR A 560 17.22 -23.38 -26.22
N THR A 561 17.62 -22.22 -25.73
CA THR A 561 18.79 -22.09 -24.83
C THR A 561 18.41 -21.92 -23.36
N GLY A 562 17.17 -21.51 -23.09
CA GLY A 562 16.76 -21.12 -21.73
C GLY A 562 17.46 -19.86 -21.22
N ASN A 563 18.05 -19.07 -22.13
CA ASN A 563 18.61 -17.75 -21.85
C ASN A 563 17.82 -16.71 -22.68
N PHE A 564 17.21 -15.75 -22.02
CA PHE A 564 16.36 -14.72 -22.63
C PHE A 564 17.13 -13.43 -22.71
N GLU A 565 17.14 -12.82 -23.89
CA GLU A 565 18.03 -11.71 -24.22
C GLU A 565 17.27 -10.57 -24.93
N VAL A 566 17.65 -9.34 -24.60
CA VAL A 566 17.21 -8.12 -25.29
C VAL A 566 18.44 -7.29 -25.64
N ASN A 567 18.53 -6.87 -26.91
CA ASN A 567 19.63 -6.04 -27.40
C ASN A 567 19.19 -4.58 -27.48
N GLY A 568 19.62 -3.80 -26.50
CA GLY A 568 19.25 -2.39 -26.38
C GLY A 568 17.79 -2.16 -25.99
N LEU A 569 17.53 -1.07 -25.31
CA LEU A 569 16.21 -0.59 -24.93
C LEU A 569 16.16 0.93 -25.13
N LYS A 570 15.13 1.43 -25.78
CA LYS A 570 14.90 2.87 -25.90
C LYS A 570 14.60 3.49 -24.54
N ALA A 571 14.74 4.80 -24.45
CA ALA A 571 14.39 5.56 -23.25
C ALA A 571 12.98 5.23 -22.78
N CYS A 572 12.82 4.96 -21.48
CA CYS A 572 11.55 4.62 -20.83
C CYS A 572 10.79 3.42 -21.44
N ASP A 573 11.42 2.59 -22.27
CA ASP A 573 10.77 1.49 -23.00
C ASP A 573 10.94 0.14 -22.27
N ASN A 574 10.15 -0.84 -22.72
CA ASN A 574 10.20 -2.19 -22.19
C ASN A 574 9.97 -3.24 -23.29
N VAL A 575 10.53 -4.43 -23.06
CA VAL A 575 10.19 -5.67 -23.76
C VAL A 575 9.60 -6.62 -22.73
N THR A 576 8.34 -7.03 -22.92
CA THR A 576 7.62 -7.89 -21.99
C THR A 576 7.15 -9.15 -22.68
N LEU A 577 7.54 -10.29 -22.12
CA LEU A 577 7.45 -11.61 -22.73
C LEU A 577 6.60 -12.54 -21.85
N ILE A 578 5.72 -13.32 -22.49
CA ILE A 578 5.12 -14.52 -21.89
C ILE A 578 5.87 -15.73 -22.41
N VAL A 579 6.39 -16.54 -21.49
CA VAL A 579 7.22 -17.71 -21.80
C VAL A 579 6.48 -18.98 -21.42
N THR A 580 6.35 -19.89 -22.36
CA THR A 580 5.72 -21.21 -22.19
C THR A 580 6.76 -22.28 -22.53
N PRO A 581 7.09 -23.21 -21.61
CA PRO A 581 8.02 -24.28 -21.90
C PRO A 581 7.43 -25.29 -22.91
N GLY A 582 8.27 -25.76 -23.84
CA GLY A 582 7.99 -26.86 -24.74
C GLY A 582 8.37 -28.22 -24.12
N GLU A 583 7.81 -29.30 -24.65
CA GLU A 583 8.07 -30.68 -24.21
C GLU A 583 9.54 -31.13 -24.44
#